data_30920ad9f6062903a0f73858a47eae64
#
_entry.id   30920ad9f6062903a0f73858a47eae64
#
_cell.length_a   1.000
_cell.length_b   1.000
_cell.length_c   1.000
_cell.angle_alpha   90.00
_cell.angle_beta   90.00
_cell.angle_gamma   90.00
#
_symmetry.space_group_name_H-M   'P 1'
#
loop_
_entity.id
_entity.type
_entity.pdbx_description
1 polymer ?
#
loop_
_entity_poly.entity_id
_entity_poly.type
_entity_poly.pdbx_seq_one_letter_code
_entity_poly.pdbx_strand_id
1 'polypeptide(L)'
;MPRSRPKRVKEAKRRLEEELFTEMRANAAYEDYRARDRMRNGRRLGAHSPPKPYTPPAAPEGRINTTDPDSHVVKGLRGFIQGYNAQAVTNEHQIVLAAEVMTAGGDFGHLEPMLDATRRELDAVGVDEVPEVVLADAGYWHQQQMERAIAQGSQVLIPSDTSRRKTPRPGWTGGYYAFMRRVLAGERGGELYRRRQPMIEPVFGQTKHNRGMARLHRRGRAAVRAEWRLITATHNLLKLHRHALATA
;
A
#
# COMPACT_ATOMS: atom_id res chain seq x y z
N MET A 1 15.86 24.46 9.09
CA MET A 1 17.22 24.79 8.62
C MET A 1 17.80 23.61 7.84
N PRO A 2 18.42 23.81 6.69
CA PRO A 2 19.09 22.71 5.99
C PRO A 2 20.22 22.16 6.86
N ARG A 3 20.13 20.89 7.23
CA ARG A 3 21.19 20.21 7.98
C ARG A 3 22.48 20.20 7.15
N SER A 4 23.64 20.44 7.76
CA SER A 4 24.92 20.37 7.07
C SER A 4 25.15 19.00 6.42
N ARG A 5 25.92 18.93 5.33
CA ARG A 5 26.21 17.67 4.60
C ARG A 5 26.73 16.55 5.54
N PRO A 6 27.68 16.80 6.47
CA PRO A 6 28.14 15.77 7.41
C PRO A 6 27.03 15.21 8.30
N LYS A 7 26.12 16.06 8.81
CA LYS A 7 24.99 15.61 9.64
C LYS A 7 24.03 14.73 8.84
N ARG A 8 23.76 15.07 7.57
CA ARG A 8 22.90 14.25 6.69
C ARG A 8 23.51 12.88 6.40
N VAL A 9 24.82 12.82 6.15
CA VAL A 9 25.51 11.55 5.90
C VAL A 9 25.49 10.67 7.16
N LYS A 10 25.74 11.25 8.35
CA LYS A 10 25.67 10.51 9.63
C LYS A 10 24.27 9.94 9.88
N GLU A 11 23.24 10.73 9.63
CA GLU A 11 21.84 10.28 9.78
C GLU A 11 21.48 9.19 8.75
N ALA A 12 21.93 9.33 7.52
CA ALA A 12 21.74 8.32 6.48
C ALA A 12 22.40 6.98 6.86
N LYS A 13 23.63 7.01 7.39
CA LYS A 13 24.32 5.83 7.89
C LYS A 13 23.54 5.14 9.01
N ARG A 14 23.09 5.91 10.02
CA ARG A 14 22.29 5.38 11.12
C ARG A 14 21.01 4.67 10.64
N ARG A 15 20.29 5.27 9.69
CA ARG A 15 19.08 4.67 9.13
C ARG A 15 19.36 3.36 8.37
N LEU A 16 20.42 3.29 7.59
CA LEU A 16 20.82 2.05 6.92
C LEU A 16 21.18 0.94 7.91
N GLU A 17 21.83 1.28 9.01
CA GLU A 17 22.13 0.34 10.10
C GLU A 17 20.83 -0.15 10.77
N GLU A 18 19.87 0.73 11.02
CA GLU A 18 18.55 0.38 11.58
C GLU A 18 17.74 -0.53 10.63
N GLU A 19 17.75 -0.24 9.32
CA GLU A 19 17.14 -1.10 8.30
C GLU A 19 17.76 -2.50 8.30
N LEU A 20 19.07 -2.61 8.33
CA LEU A 20 19.79 -3.89 8.41
C LEU A 20 19.41 -4.68 9.68
N PHE A 21 19.37 -4.04 10.85
CA PHE A 21 18.94 -4.70 12.09
C PHE A 21 17.49 -5.16 12.04
N THR A 22 16.61 -4.42 11.36
CA THR A 22 15.21 -4.80 11.18
C THR A 22 15.09 -6.01 10.26
N GLU A 23 15.87 -6.03 9.17
CA GLU A 23 15.93 -7.16 8.24
C GLU A 23 16.48 -8.42 8.93
N MET A 24 17.56 -8.30 9.69
CA MET A 24 18.13 -9.42 10.47
C MET A 24 17.09 -10.04 11.41
N ARG A 25 16.34 -9.20 12.16
CA ARG A 25 15.30 -9.69 13.07
C ARG A 25 14.14 -10.36 12.31
N ALA A 26 13.72 -9.80 11.18
CA ALA A 26 12.68 -10.38 10.35
C ALA A 26 13.08 -11.75 9.77
N ASN A 27 14.34 -11.89 9.34
CA ASN A 27 14.86 -13.15 8.83
C ASN A 27 15.01 -14.19 9.94
N ALA A 28 15.48 -13.83 11.13
CA ALA A 28 15.55 -14.72 12.29
C ALA A 28 14.15 -15.23 12.69
N ALA A 29 13.16 -14.35 12.76
CA ALA A 29 11.77 -14.73 13.05
C ALA A 29 11.17 -15.66 11.97
N TYR A 30 11.54 -15.46 10.70
CA TYR A 30 11.12 -16.33 9.60
C TYR A 30 11.78 -17.72 9.65
N GLU A 31 13.06 -17.80 10.02
CA GLU A 31 13.75 -19.07 10.21
C GLU A 31 13.17 -19.87 11.39
N ASP A 32 12.89 -19.22 12.51
CA ASP A 32 12.18 -19.81 13.64
C ASP A 32 10.79 -20.33 13.25
N TYR A 33 10.05 -19.54 12.47
CA TYR A 33 8.74 -19.94 11.96
C TYR A 33 8.83 -21.18 11.06
N ARG A 34 9.86 -21.28 10.24
CA ARG A 34 10.13 -22.45 9.37
C ARG A 34 10.52 -23.68 10.17
N ALA A 35 11.39 -23.51 11.17
CA ALA A 35 11.86 -24.61 12.03
C ALA A 35 10.72 -25.30 12.79
N ARG A 36 9.62 -24.58 13.05
CA ARG A 36 8.43 -25.12 13.76
C ARG A 36 7.50 -25.96 12.85
N ASP A 37 7.92 -26.33 11.67
CA ASP A 37 7.20 -27.20 10.72
C ASP A 37 5.74 -26.77 10.43
N ARG A 38 5.53 -25.47 10.28
CA ARG A 38 4.20 -24.88 10.11
C ARG A 38 3.70 -25.00 8.68
N MET A 39 2.39 -25.22 8.56
CA MET A 39 1.67 -25.22 7.29
C MET A 39 1.26 -23.79 6.90
N ARG A 40 1.54 -23.42 5.66
CA ARG A 40 1.02 -22.18 5.07
C ARG A 40 0.02 -22.52 3.97
N ASN A 41 -1.24 -22.15 4.14
CA ASN A 41 -2.31 -22.46 3.18
C ASN A 41 -2.40 -23.95 2.80
N GLY A 42 -2.23 -24.84 3.79
CA GLY A 42 -2.26 -26.29 3.56
C GLY A 42 -0.99 -26.89 2.95
N ARG A 43 0.07 -26.10 2.75
CA ARG A 43 1.36 -26.58 2.24
C ARG A 43 2.44 -26.51 3.31
N ARG A 44 3.15 -27.61 3.51
CA ARG A 44 4.31 -27.68 4.39
C ARG A 44 5.43 -26.79 3.85
N LEU A 45 5.89 -25.83 4.64
CA LEU A 45 7.01 -24.98 4.27
C LEU A 45 8.31 -25.78 4.37
N GLY A 46 9.12 -25.78 3.32
CA GLY A 46 10.46 -26.39 3.32
C GLY A 46 10.58 -27.78 2.74
N ALA A 47 9.49 -28.37 2.20
CA ALA A 47 9.52 -29.72 1.64
C ALA A 47 10.38 -29.87 0.36
N HIS A 48 10.67 -28.79 -0.37
CA HIS A 48 11.48 -28.80 -1.59
C HIS A 48 12.48 -27.65 -1.55
N SER A 49 13.76 -27.95 -1.53
CA SER A 49 14.89 -27.01 -1.53
C SER A 49 14.76 -25.95 -0.43
N PRO A 50 15.22 -26.22 0.79
CA PRO A 50 15.25 -25.20 1.82
C PRO A 50 16.03 -24.00 1.29
N PRO A 51 15.52 -22.76 1.39
CA PRO A 51 16.30 -21.58 1.02
C PRO A 51 17.59 -21.59 1.85
N LYS A 52 18.67 -21.08 1.26
CA LYS A 52 19.94 -20.92 1.96
C LYS A 52 19.70 -20.13 3.26
N PRO A 53 20.37 -20.47 4.36
CA PRO A 53 20.33 -19.69 5.58
C PRO A 53 20.67 -18.23 5.26
N TYR A 54 19.96 -17.30 5.87
CA TYR A 54 20.28 -15.89 5.73
C TYR A 54 21.61 -15.59 6.41
N THR A 55 22.53 -15.03 5.65
CA THR A 55 23.82 -14.53 6.18
C THR A 55 23.77 -13.01 6.10
N PRO A 56 23.69 -12.29 7.24
CA PRO A 56 23.66 -10.83 7.21
C PRO A 56 24.94 -10.28 6.62
N PRO A 57 24.87 -9.23 5.78
CA PRO A 57 26.06 -8.57 5.26
C PRO A 57 26.82 -7.87 6.38
N ALA A 58 28.16 -7.80 6.27
CA ALA A 58 29.02 -7.13 7.25
C ALA A 58 28.75 -5.61 7.35
N ALA A 59 28.20 -5.01 6.29
CA ALA A 59 27.80 -3.61 6.25
C ALA A 59 26.46 -3.48 5.50
N PRO A 60 25.65 -2.45 5.80
CA PRO A 60 24.42 -2.21 5.09
C PRO A 60 24.63 -2.06 3.58
N GLU A 61 23.96 -2.87 2.77
CA GLU A 61 24.02 -2.81 1.29
C GLU A 61 22.99 -1.83 0.72
N GLY A 62 22.08 -1.34 1.54
CA GLY A 62 21.02 -0.41 1.17
C GLY A 62 21.55 0.92 0.63
N ARG A 63 20.67 1.65 -0.04
CA ARG A 63 20.93 3.00 -0.56
C ARG A 63 19.93 3.97 0.01
N ILE A 64 20.42 5.06 0.59
CA ILE A 64 19.56 6.12 1.12
C ILE A 64 19.90 7.46 0.47
N ASN A 65 18.87 8.24 0.18
CA ASN A 65 19.03 9.60 -0.34
C ASN A 65 19.41 10.56 0.79
N THR A 66 20.64 11.07 0.79
CA THR A 66 21.12 11.99 1.82
C THR A 66 20.42 13.35 1.81
N THR A 67 19.74 13.71 0.72
CA THR A 67 18.98 14.98 0.61
C THR A 67 17.56 14.81 1.12
N ASP A 68 16.95 13.65 0.89
CA ASP A 68 15.60 13.28 1.30
C ASP A 68 15.58 11.82 1.77
N PRO A 69 15.99 11.55 3.02
CA PRO A 69 16.12 10.18 3.54
C PRO A 69 14.81 9.41 3.65
N ASP A 70 13.67 10.10 3.60
CA ASP A 70 12.35 9.47 3.64
C ASP A 70 11.90 8.95 2.26
N SER A 71 12.56 9.40 1.19
CA SER A 71 12.26 8.96 -0.18
C SER A 71 12.97 7.65 -0.50
N HIS A 72 12.32 6.80 -1.28
CA HIS A 72 12.83 5.51 -1.74
C HIS A 72 12.90 5.41 -3.25
N VAL A 73 13.69 4.45 -3.74
CA VAL A 73 13.73 4.14 -5.16
C VAL A 73 12.46 3.39 -5.53
N VAL A 74 11.63 4.00 -6.37
CA VAL A 74 10.39 3.40 -6.87
C VAL A 74 10.46 3.21 -8.39
N LYS A 75 9.82 2.17 -8.88
CA LYS A 75 9.74 1.89 -10.32
C LYS A 75 8.66 2.76 -10.96
N GLY A 76 9.06 3.71 -11.79
CA GLY A 76 8.16 4.50 -12.61
C GLY A 76 8.01 3.94 -14.02
N LEU A 77 7.21 4.61 -14.86
CA LEU A 77 7.01 4.23 -16.28
C LEU A 77 8.30 4.26 -17.11
N ARG A 78 9.20 5.18 -16.82
CA ARG A 78 10.45 5.41 -17.58
C ARG A 78 11.70 4.93 -16.83
N GLY A 79 11.55 4.02 -15.86
CA GLY A 79 12.65 3.49 -15.06
C GLY A 79 12.50 3.79 -13.57
N PHE A 80 13.61 3.74 -12.83
CA PHE A 80 13.62 3.97 -11.39
C PHE A 80 13.76 5.46 -11.08
N ILE A 81 12.93 5.94 -10.16
CA ILE A 81 12.97 7.31 -9.66
C ILE A 81 13.04 7.31 -8.13
N GLN A 82 13.62 8.37 -7.57
CA GLN A 82 13.54 8.63 -6.15
C GLN A 82 12.19 9.30 -5.85
N GLY A 83 11.40 8.70 -4.95
CA GLY A 83 10.04 9.18 -4.72
C GLY A 83 9.36 8.59 -3.50
N TYR A 84 8.06 8.77 -3.45
CA TYR A 84 7.16 8.30 -2.40
C TYR A 84 6.01 7.51 -3.01
N ASN A 85 5.45 6.60 -2.24
CA ASN A 85 4.20 5.92 -2.58
C ASN A 85 3.02 6.74 -2.01
N ALA A 86 2.39 7.55 -2.87
CA ALA A 86 1.22 8.34 -2.53
C ALA A 86 -0.05 7.50 -2.73
N GLN A 87 -0.76 7.24 -1.65
CA GLN A 87 -1.96 6.41 -1.61
C GLN A 87 -3.20 7.24 -1.31
N ALA A 88 -4.36 6.77 -1.77
CA ALA A 88 -5.66 7.37 -1.49
C ALA A 88 -6.73 6.28 -1.34
N VAL A 89 -7.70 6.54 -0.49
CA VAL A 89 -8.96 5.78 -0.38
C VAL A 89 -10.08 6.67 -0.89
N THR A 90 -10.92 6.13 -1.77
CA THR A 90 -12.06 6.86 -2.35
C THR A 90 -13.35 6.07 -2.17
N ASN A 91 -14.48 6.77 -2.11
CA ASN A 91 -15.78 6.15 -2.22
C ASN A 91 -16.21 6.02 -3.71
N GLU A 92 -17.41 5.47 -3.94
CA GLU A 92 -18.02 5.28 -5.27
C GLU A 92 -18.25 6.59 -6.03
N HIS A 93 -18.34 7.71 -5.34
CA HIS A 93 -18.46 9.05 -5.92
C HIS A 93 -17.11 9.70 -6.23
N GLN A 94 -16.01 8.94 -6.08
CA GLN A 94 -14.64 9.45 -6.28
C GLN A 94 -14.26 10.57 -5.30
N ILE A 95 -14.90 10.64 -4.13
CA ILE A 95 -14.47 11.51 -3.03
C ILE A 95 -13.31 10.82 -2.32
N VAL A 96 -12.21 11.51 -2.14
CA VAL A 96 -11.05 11.00 -1.41
C VAL A 96 -11.33 11.11 0.09
N LEU A 97 -11.45 9.95 0.75
CA LEU A 97 -11.72 9.83 2.18
C LEU A 97 -10.42 9.90 2.99
N ALA A 98 -9.33 9.31 2.47
CA ALA A 98 -8.01 9.39 3.10
C ALA A 98 -6.91 9.52 2.05
N ALA A 99 -5.86 10.26 2.40
CA ALA A 99 -4.70 10.49 1.56
C ALA A 99 -3.42 10.43 2.40
N GLU A 100 -2.58 9.43 2.13
CA GLU A 100 -1.36 9.19 2.88
C GLU A 100 -0.15 8.99 1.96
N VAL A 101 1.04 9.18 2.54
CA VAL A 101 2.31 8.97 1.86
C VAL A 101 3.11 7.92 2.61
N MET A 102 3.39 6.84 1.90
CA MET A 102 4.18 5.73 2.40
C MET A 102 5.63 5.84 1.93
N THR A 103 6.55 5.43 2.77
CA THR A 103 7.97 5.38 2.44
C THR A 103 8.35 4.07 1.76
N ALA A 104 7.64 2.97 2.03
CA ALA A 104 7.83 1.72 1.32
C ALA A 104 7.33 1.80 -0.13
N GLY A 105 8.10 1.23 -1.06
CA GLY A 105 7.84 1.36 -2.49
C GLY A 105 6.72 0.50 -3.05
N GLY A 106 6.10 -0.40 -2.25
CA GLY A 106 5.01 -1.28 -2.66
C GLY A 106 3.74 -1.03 -1.86
N ASP A 107 2.66 -1.70 -2.24
CA ASP A 107 1.35 -1.58 -1.56
C ASP A 107 1.15 -2.64 -0.46
N PHE A 108 2.05 -3.63 -0.42
CA PHE A 108 2.02 -4.71 0.57
C PHE A 108 2.16 -4.16 1.99
N GLY A 109 1.21 -4.53 2.85
CA GLY A 109 1.19 -4.09 4.25
C GLY A 109 0.55 -2.72 4.49
N HIS A 110 0.02 -2.05 3.46
CA HIS A 110 -0.57 -0.71 3.59
C HIS A 110 -2.11 -0.71 3.67
N LEU A 111 -2.77 -1.86 3.59
CA LEU A 111 -4.24 -1.95 3.70
C LEU A 111 -4.73 -1.40 5.05
N GLU A 112 -4.26 -1.97 6.15
CA GLU A 112 -4.66 -1.55 7.50
C GLU A 112 -4.31 -0.08 7.80
N PRO A 113 -3.08 0.42 7.55
CA PRO A 113 -2.77 1.84 7.72
C PRO A 113 -3.69 2.79 6.93
N MET A 114 -4.11 2.40 5.73
CA MET A 114 -5.02 3.22 4.92
C MET A 114 -6.46 3.18 5.46
N LEU A 115 -6.94 2.03 5.94
CA LEU A 115 -8.26 1.93 6.59
C LEU A 115 -8.29 2.72 7.91
N ASP A 116 -7.23 2.65 8.71
CA ASP A 116 -7.11 3.45 9.93
C ASP A 116 -7.06 4.95 9.64
N ALA A 117 -6.40 5.35 8.56
CA ALA A 117 -6.43 6.74 8.10
C ALA A 117 -7.84 7.15 7.70
N THR A 118 -8.55 6.28 6.97
CA THR A 118 -9.95 6.54 6.56
C THR A 118 -10.87 6.73 7.77
N ARG A 119 -10.78 5.86 8.77
CA ARG A 119 -11.58 6.00 9.99
C ARG A 119 -11.29 7.31 10.70
N ARG A 120 -10.03 7.65 10.92
CA ARG A 120 -9.66 8.92 11.56
C ARG A 120 -10.22 10.15 10.84
N GLU A 121 -10.23 10.15 9.52
CA GLU A 121 -10.78 11.29 8.76
C GLU A 121 -12.31 11.30 8.81
N LEU A 122 -12.99 10.16 8.83
CA LEU A 122 -14.44 10.06 8.99
C LEU A 122 -14.88 10.47 10.41
N ASP A 123 -14.21 9.94 11.44
CA ASP A 123 -14.44 10.31 12.85
C ASP A 123 -14.30 11.81 13.08
N ALA A 124 -13.27 12.43 12.45
CA ALA A 124 -13.03 13.87 12.57
C ALA A 124 -14.15 14.76 12.02
N VAL A 125 -15.02 14.22 11.17
CA VAL A 125 -16.18 14.91 10.61
C VAL A 125 -17.51 14.35 11.12
N GLY A 126 -17.48 13.51 12.17
CA GLY A 126 -18.66 12.96 12.83
C GLY A 126 -19.37 11.85 12.02
N VAL A 127 -18.65 11.12 11.20
CA VAL A 127 -19.16 9.97 10.43
C VAL A 127 -18.66 8.68 11.09
N ASP A 128 -19.53 7.98 11.77
CA ASP A 128 -19.23 6.73 12.50
C ASP A 128 -19.36 5.46 11.63
N GLU A 129 -19.71 5.62 10.36
CA GLU A 129 -19.93 4.50 9.45
C GLU A 129 -18.61 3.85 9.02
N VAL A 130 -18.60 2.52 9.00
CA VAL A 130 -17.48 1.72 8.51
C VAL A 130 -17.74 1.39 7.04
N PRO A 131 -16.72 1.46 6.16
CA PRO A 131 -16.88 1.02 4.77
C PRO A 131 -17.41 -0.42 4.68
N GLU A 132 -18.56 -0.62 4.05
CA GLU A 132 -19.17 -1.94 3.91
C GLU A 132 -18.28 -2.87 3.08
N VAL A 133 -17.76 -2.36 1.96
CA VAL A 133 -16.90 -3.13 1.05
C VAL A 133 -15.63 -2.35 0.72
N VAL A 134 -14.50 -2.98 0.92
CA VAL A 134 -13.17 -2.46 0.59
C VAL A 134 -12.63 -3.18 -0.64
N LEU A 135 -12.33 -2.41 -1.68
CA LEU A 135 -11.78 -2.90 -2.94
C LEU A 135 -10.34 -2.41 -3.09
N ALA A 136 -9.38 -3.31 -3.25
CA ALA A 136 -8.00 -2.93 -3.52
C ALA A 136 -7.37 -3.85 -4.58
N ASP A 137 -6.23 -3.46 -5.14
CA ASP A 137 -5.53 -4.30 -6.11
C ASP A 137 -4.71 -5.41 -5.44
N ALA A 138 -4.13 -6.30 -6.26
CA ALA A 138 -3.37 -7.45 -5.76
C ALA A 138 -2.10 -7.06 -4.97
N GLY A 139 -1.62 -5.82 -5.09
CA GLY A 139 -0.49 -5.31 -4.33
C GLY A 139 -0.76 -5.23 -2.83
N TYR A 140 -2.01 -5.00 -2.46
CA TYR A 140 -2.47 -4.94 -1.06
C TYR A 140 -2.74 -6.30 -0.43
N TRP A 141 -2.55 -7.42 -1.16
CA TRP A 141 -2.82 -8.74 -0.63
C TRP A 141 -1.98 -9.05 0.62
N HIS A 142 -2.60 -8.95 1.79
CA HIS A 142 -2.00 -9.26 3.08
C HIS A 142 -3.04 -9.93 3.99
N GLN A 143 -2.95 -11.26 4.12
CA GLN A 143 -3.99 -12.05 4.77
C GLN A 143 -4.38 -11.53 6.16
N GLN A 144 -3.42 -11.29 7.04
CA GLN A 144 -3.71 -10.84 8.41
C GLN A 144 -4.40 -9.47 8.46
N GLN A 145 -4.03 -8.53 7.58
CA GLN A 145 -4.68 -7.22 7.51
C GLN A 145 -6.10 -7.34 6.96
N MET A 146 -6.32 -8.22 5.98
CA MET A 146 -7.66 -8.53 5.48
C MET A 146 -8.55 -9.14 6.58
N GLU A 147 -8.03 -10.09 7.35
CA GLU A 147 -8.72 -10.70 8.49
C GLU A 147 -9.13 -9.65 9.54
N ARG A 148 -8.25 -8.70 9.85
CA ARG A 148 -8.55 -7.60 10.78
C ARG A 148 -9.62 -6.66 10.23
N ALA A 149 -9.55 -6.29 8.95
CA ALA A 149 -10.56 -5.45 8.32
C ALA A 149 -11.95 -6.12 8.34
N ILE A 150 -11.99 -7.44 8.10
CA ILE A 150 -13.23 -8.24 8.17
C ILE A 150 -13.75 -8.29 9.61
N ALA A 151 -12.89 -8.51 10.59
CA ALA A 151 -13.26 -8.51 12.01
C ALA A 151 -13.81 -7.14 12.48
N GLN A 152 -13.47 -6.06 11.79
CA GLN A 152 -13.94 -4.70 12.04
C GLN A 152 -15.20 -4.33 11.23
N GLY A 153 -15.82 -5.30 10.55
CA GLY A 153 -17.11 -5.13 9.87
C GLY A 153 -17.05 -4.87 8.37
N SER A 154 -15.86 -4.71 7.77
CA SER A 154 -15.73 -4.48 6.33
C SER A 154 -15.57 -5.79 5.53
N GLN A 155 -16.29 -5.94 4.44
CA GLN A 155 -15.99 -6.98 3.44
C GLN A 155 -14.77 -6.54 2.62
N VAL A 156 -13.84 -7.46 2.33
CA VAL A 156 -12.61 -7.13 1.60
C VAL A 156 -12.52 -7.95 0.32
N LEU A 157 -12.38 -7.28 -0.82
CA LEU A 157 -12.17 -7.90 -2.14
C LEU A 157 -10.81 -7.45 -2.71
N ILE A 158 -9.80 -8.30 -2.56
CA ILE A 158 -8.44 -8.09 -3.06
C ILE A 158 -8.01 -9.34 -3.82
N PRO A 159 -7.61 -9.25 -5.09
CA PRO A 159 -7.12 -10.41 -5.82
C PRO A 159 -5.88 -10.99 -5.16
N SER A 160 -5.88 -12.30 -5.00
CA SER A 160 -4.71 -13.03 -4.49
C SER A 160 -3.55 -13.09 -5.48
N ASP A 161 -3.81 -12.74 -6.75
CA ASP A 161 -2.84 -12.72 -7.85
C ASP A 161 -3.06 -11.50 -8.73
N THR A 162 -2.00 -11.11 -9.44
CA THR A 162 -2.11 -10.10 -10.49
C THR A 162 -2.99 -10.62 -11.66
N SER A 163 -3.63 -9.71 -12.38
CA SER A 163 -4.47 -10.03 -13.55
C SER A 163 -3.76 -10.84 -14.64
N ARG A 164 -2.42 -10.79 -14.67
CA ARG A 164 -1.59 -11.56 -15.62
C ARG A 164 -1.55 -13.05 -15.30
N ARG A 165 -1.81 -13.45 -14.06
CA ARG A 165 -1.77 -14.86 -13.64
C ARG A 165 -3.14 -15.51 -13.86
N LYS A 166 -3.25 -16.31 -14.89
CA LYS A 166 -4.49 -17.05 -15.25
C LYS A 166 -4.69 -18.31 -14.39
N THR A 167 -3.61 -19.01 -14.06
CA THR A 167 -3.67 -20.26 -13.27
C THR A 167 -3.33 -20.02 -11.80
N PRO A 168 -3.86 -20.82 -10.87
CA PRO A 168 -3.47 -20.77 -9.46
C PRO A 168 -1.97 -20.99 -9.26
N ARG A 169 -1.43 -20.45 -8.18
CA ARG A 169 -0.04 -20.73 -7.79
C ARG A 169 0.08 -22.21 -7.42
N PRO A 170 1.09 -22.95 -7.92
CA PRO A 170 1.30 -24.34 -7.56
C PRO A 170 1.35 -24.52 -6.03
N GLY A 171 0.57 -25.47 -5.51
CA GLY A 171 0.48 -25.75 -4.09
C GLY A 171 -0.33 -24.74 -3.24
N TRP A 172 -1.01 -23.76 -3.86
CA TRP A 172 -1.89 -22.81 -3.20
C TRP A 172 -3.35 -23.15 -3.50
N THR A 173 -3.84 -24.25 -2.92
CA THR A 173 -5.15 -24.82 -3.25
C THR A 173 -6.24 -24.56 -2.21
N GLY A 174 -5.91 -23.92 -1.06
CA GLY A 174 -6.84 -23.71 0.04
C GLY A 174 -6.83 -22.31 0.65
N GLY A 175 -7.54 -22.14 1.76
CA GLY A 175 -7.59 -20.93 2.57
C GLY A 175 -8.13 -19.70 1.84
N TYR A 176 -7.76 -18.53 2.30
CA TYR A 176 -8.17 -17.23 1.72
C TYR A 176 -7.78 -17.08 0.26
N TYR A 177 -6.68 -17.68 -0.15
CA TYR A 177 -6.24 -17.63 -1.54
C TYR A 177 -7.26 -18.24 -2.50
N ALA A 178 -7.65 -19.49 -2.27
CA ALA A 178 -8.62 -20.19 -3.11
C ALA A 178 -10.02 -19.59 -2.96
N PHE A 179 -10.39 -19.17 -1.74
CA PHE A 179 -11.66 -18.49 -1.47
C PHE A 179 -11.78 -17.22 -2.31
N MET A 180 -10.80 -16.31 -2.25
CA MET A 180 -10.87 -15.03 -2.98
C MET A 180 -10.87 -15.24 -4.50
N ARG A 181 -10.09 -16.21 -5.01
CA ARG A 181 -10.16 -16.56 -6.44
C ARG A 181 -11.56 -16.99 -6.87
N ARG A 182 -12.24 -17.79 -6.06
CA ARG A 182 -13.62 -18.24 -6.33
C ARG A 182 -14.61 -17.09 -6.23
N VAL A 183 -14.51 -16.24 -5.21
CA VAL A 183 -15.39 -15.05 -5.05
C VAL A 183 -15.27 -14.12 -6.25
N LEU A 184 -14.03 -13.78 -6.66
CA LEU A 184 -13.79 -12.88 -7.79
C LEU A 184 -14.11 -13.50 -9.17
N ALA A 185 -14.13 -14.82 -9.28
CA ALA A 185 -14.59 -15.52 -10.47
C ALA A 185 -16.13 -15.62 -10.57
N GLY A 186 -16.83 -15.47 -9.45
CA GLY A 186 -18.28 -15.42 -9.39
C GLY A 186 -18.84 -14.09 -9.92
N GLU A 187 -20.08 -14.10 -10.40
CA GLU A 187 -20.75 -12.96 -11.01
C GLU A 187 -20.78 -11.74 -10.07
N ARG A 188 -21.33 -11.89 -8.86
CA ARG A 188 -21.47 -10.81 -7.87
C ARG A 188 -20.10 -10.25 -7.43
N GLY A 189 -19.16 -11.11 -7.09
CA GLY A 189 -17.83 -10.68 -6.62
C GLY A 189 -17.02 -10.01 -7.72
N GLY A 190 -17.10 -10.55 -8.95
CA GLY A 190 -16.46 -9.97 -10.13
C GLY A 190 -17.08 -8.62 -10.52
N GLU A 191 -18.39 -8.46 -10.40
CA GLU A 191 -19.07 -7.19 -10.65
C GLU A 191 -18.68 -6.12 -9.62
N LEU A 192 -18.72 -6.44 -8.33
CA LEU A 192 -18.29 -5.54 -7.26
C LEU A 192 -16.84 -5.13 -7.46
N TYR A 193 -15.95 -6.06 -7.76
CA TYR A 193 -14.55 -5.75 -7.94
C TYR A 193 -14.28 -4.86 -9.16
N ARG A 194 -15.04 -4.98 -10.25
CA ARG A 194 -14.94 -4.10 -11.42
C ARG A 194 -15.21 -2.64 -11.08
N ARG A 195 -16.01 -2.35 -10.05
CA ARG A 195 -16.26 -0.96 -9.58
C ARG A 195 -15.01 -0.27 -9.05
N ARG A 196 -13.98 -1.02 -8.62
CA ARG A 196 -12.73 -0.43 -8.13
C ARG A 196 -12.12 0.53 -9.16
N GLN A 197 -12.04 0.12 -10.40
CA GLN A 197 -11.36 0.88 -11.44
C GLN A 197 -11.99 2.27 -11.67
N PRO A 198 -13.29 2.41 -11.92
CA PRO A 198 -13.92 3.72 -12.09
C PRO A 198 -13.98 4.56 -10.80
N MET A 199 -13.76 3.98 -9.62
CA MET A 199 -13.72 4.73 -8.36
C MET A 199 -12.38 5.44 -8.15
N ILE A 200 -11.24 4.80 -8.45
CA ILE A 200 -9.92 5.32 -8.09
C ILE A 200 -9.10 5.86 -9.29
N GLU A 201 -9.18 5.23 -10.46
CA GLU A 201 -8.36 5.64 -11.60
C GLU A 201 -8.66 7.07 -12.08
N PRO A 202 -9.93 7.54 -12.16
CA PRO A 202 -10.22 8.92 -12.54
C PRO A 202 -9.65 9.95 -11.57
N VAL A 203 -9.55 9.64 -10.27
CA VAL A 203 -8.95 10.53 -9.27
C VAL A 203 -7.48 10.77 -9.58
N PHE A 204 -6.72 9.70 -9.82
CA PHE A 204 -5.32 9.81 -10.22
C PHE A 204 -5.16 10.41 -11.61
N GLY A 205 -6.04 10.07 -12.57
CA GLY A 205 -6.06 10.66 -13.90
C GLY A 205 -6.30 12.17 -13.86
N GLN A 206 -7.31 12.60 -13.13
CA GLN A 206 -7.62 14.03 -12.91
C GLN A 206 -6.43 14.76 -12.30
N THR A 207 -5.84 14.17 -11.26
CA THR A 207 -4.71 14.78 -10.54
C THR A 207 -3.46 14.88 -11.44
N LYS A 208 -3.06 13.78 -12.05
CA LYS A 208 -1.78 13.70 -12.79
C LYS A 208 -1.84 14.35 -14.16
N HIS A 209 -2.94 14.15 -14.91
CA HIS A 209 -3.03 14.61 -16.30
C HIS A 209 -3.75 15.96 -16.40
N ASN A 210 -4.97 16.08 -15.91
CA ASN A 210 -5.76 17.31 -16.12
C ASN A 210 -5.26 18.48 -15.27
N ARG A 211 -4.69 18.19 -14.08
CA ARG A 211 -4.17 19.23 -13.18
C ARG A 211 -2.64 19.34 -13.20
N GLY A 212 -1.96 18.52 -13.99
CA GLY A 212 -0.51 18.56 -14.13
C GLY A 212 0.29 18.16 -12.87
N MET A 213 -0.36 17.58 -11.86
CA MET A 213 0.27 17.25 -10.58
C MET A 213 0.84 15.82 -10.60
N ALA A 214 1.65 15.51 -11.61
CA ALA A 214 2.29 14.21 -11.75
C ALA A 214 3.49 14.00 -10.82
N ARG A 215 3.97 15.08 -10.17
CA ARG A 215 5.11 15.09 -9.25
C ARG A 215 4.76 15.79 -7.96
N LEU A 216 5.25 15.24 -6.84
CA LEU A 216 5.28 15.94 -5.56
C LEU A 216 6.56 16.79 -5.50
N HIS A 217 6.45 18.05 -5.07
CA HIS A 217 7.52 19.05 -5.13
C HIS A 217 8.25 19.23 -3.80
N ARG A 218 7.64 18.78 -2.70
CA ARG A 218 8.21 18.88 -1.36
C ARG A 218 9.17 17.72 -1.08
N ARG A 219 9.96 17.87 -0.03
CA ARG A 219 10.89 16.86 0.49
C ARG A 219 10.63 16.60 1.96
N GLY A 220 10.89 15.36 2.38
CA GLY A 220 10.54 14.87 3.71
C GLY A 220 9.08 14.44 3.79
N ARG A 221 8.84 13.27 4.37
CA ARG A 221 7.52 12.61 4.40
C ARG A 221 6.39 13.54 4.87
N ALA A 222 6.62 14.31 5.94
CA ALA A 222 5.58 15.19 6.49
C ALA A 222 5.14 16.28 5.50
N ALA A 223 6.10 16.93 4.83
CA ALA A 223 5.80 17.99 3.85
C ALA A 223 5.17 17.42 2.57
N VAL A 224 5.65 16.27 2.11
CA VAL A 224 5.09 15.55 0.94
C VAL A 224 3.66 15.07 1.24
N ARG A 225 3.40 14.56 2.46
CA ARG A 225 2.05 14.20 2.90
C ARG A 225 1.11 15.40 2.92
N ALA A 226 1.55 16.53 3.43
CA ALA A 226 0.74 17.76 3.43
C ALA A 226 0.42 18.23 2.00
N GLU A 227 1.39 18.17 1.08
CA GLU A 227 1.19 18.45 -0.34
C GLU A 227 0.17 17.51 -0.97
N TRP A 228 0.31 16.19 -0.73
CA TRP A 228 -0.63 15.19 -1.24
C TRP A 228 -2.05 15.40 -0.71
N ARG A 229 -2.21 15.68 0.58
CA ARG A 229 -3.51 15.98 1.19
C ARG A 229 -4.13 17.28 0.61
N LEU A 230 -3.35 18.30 0.35
CA LEU A 230 -3.85 19.52 -0.30
C LEU A 230 -4.33 19.22 -1.74
N ILE A 231 -3.57 18.44 -2.50
CA ILE A 231 -3.95 18.01 -3.85
C ILE A 231 -5.29 17.25 -3.84
N THR A 232 -5.46 16.30 -2.93
CA THR A 232 -6.69 15.51 -2.82
C THR A 232 -7.87 16.31 -2.24
N ALA A 233 -7.64 17.22 -1.30
CA ALA A 233 -8.66 18.13 -0.81
C ALA A 233 -9.20 19.03 -1.93
N THR A 234 -8.32 19.60 -2.77
CA THR A 234 -8.76 20.40 -3.92
C THR A 234 -9.44 19.57 -5.01
N HIS A 235 -9.18 18.25 -5.11
CA HIS A 235 -9.97 17.36 -5.92
C HIS A 235 -11.41 17.22 -5.38
N ASN A 236 -11.57 17.01 -4.07
CA ASN A 236 -12.87 16.91 -3.43
C ASN A 236 -13.67 18.21 -3.58
N LEU A 237 -13.05 19.37 -3.38
CA LEU A 237 -13.69 20.67 -3.60
C LEU A 237 -14.21 20.84 -5.04
N LEU A 238 -13.43 20.41 -6.03
CA LEU A 238 -13.86 20.46 -7.44
C LEU A 238 -15.05 19.53 -7.70
N LYS A 239 -15.06 18.34 -7.09
CA LYS A 239 -16.19 17.39 -7.20
C LYS A 239 -17.44 17.99 -6.55
N LEU A 240 -17.34 18.56 -5.35
CA LEU A 240 -18.43 19.21 -4.65
C LEU A 240 -19.01 20.39 -5.45
N HIS A 241 -18.15 21.25 -5.97
CA HIS A 241 -18.57 22.40 -6.81
C HIS A 241 -19.32 21.93 -8.05
N ARG A 242 -18.82 20.92 -8.76
CA ARG A 242 -19.52 20.38 -9.96
C ARG A 242 -20.86 19.74 -9.60
N HIS A 243 -20.95 19.07 -8.47
CA HIS A 243 -22.22 18.51 -7.98
C HIS A 243 -23.22 19.62 -7.68
N ALA A 244 -22.81 20.64 -6.96
CA ALA A 244 -23.66 21.79 -6.64
C ALA A 244 -24.20 22.49 -7.91
N LEU A 245 -23.36 22.66 -8.96
CA LEU A 245 -23.79 23.23 -10.22
C LEU A 245 -24.77 22.32 -11.02
N ALA A 246 -24.67 21.00 -10.85
CA ALA A 246 -25.55 20.07 -11.54
C ALA A 246 -26.92 19.90 -10.85
N THR A 247 -27.04 20.36 -9.59
CA THR A 247 -28.26 20.26 -8.77
C THR A 247 -28.94 21.62 -8.56
N ALA A 248 -28.36 22.71 -9.07
CA ALA A 248 -28.92 24.08 -9.10
C ALA A 248 -29.68 24.32 -10.41
#